data_117b914340b65fb94e57ec324ffd8994
#
_entry.id   117b914340b65fb94e57ec324ffd8994
#
_cell.length_a   1.000
_cell.length_b   1.000
_cell.length_c   1.000
_cell.angle_alpha   90.00
_cell.angle_beta   90.00
_cell.angle_gamma   90.00
#
_symmetry.space_group_name_H-M   'P 1'
#
loop_
_entity.id
_entity.type
_entity.pdbx_description
1 polymer ?
#
loop_
_entity_poly.entity_id
_entity_poly.type
_entity_poly.pdbx_seq_one_letter_code
_entity_poly.pdbx_strand_id
1 'polypeptide(L)'
;MNNTLLQQITRKDAKAFTHSGKFHADDVFSSALLLYLNPEITITRGSKVPEGYDGIVFDIGRGEYDHHQKDSRIRENGVPYAAFGLLWEQLGAGILGEELAQTFDEAFVQPLDNNDNTGEKNELATLIGNFNPTWDAAGSSDDAFFRAVGVAGMILENKFERYLGNERADKRIEEVLEAQQKALEAGEKPEDEAKILVLPEFIPCQKRLSETDIAFVIFPSNRGGYCIQPQKREYSMNYKCSFPGKWLGLENEELVQATGLFSAGFCHKGGFLMTAGTLEDAVAACKISLSCFKEEPVIVNFGGGKEADELLQQLPGMEHARISHCALPDVPELEVQGIYGEVIMEKQQWKSRIKDQVKQILKEKPEAVYVEGDVFLTYPVVHQLRKKHIPVLTRVERDGEHYIVRIPSGS
;
A
#
# COMPACT_ATOMS: atom_id res chain seq x y z
N MET A 1 14.74 27.93 -3.30
CA MET A 1 14.08 28.83 -2.33
C MET A 1 14.87 28.80 -1.01
N ASN A 2 15.18 29.96 -0.41
CA ASN A 2 15.80 29.98 0.92
C ASN A 2 14.73 29.53 1.94
N ASN A 3 14.77 28.28 2.36
CA ASN A 3 13.85 27.78 3.39
C ASN A 3 14.30 28.32 4.75
N THR A 4 13.63 29.38 5.20
CA THR A 4 13.94 30.07 6.46
C THR A 4 13.81 29.15 7.68
N LEU A 5 12.85 28.21 7.66
CA LEU A 5 12.67 27.21 8.70
C LEU A 5 13.87 26.25 8.78
N LEU A 6 14.34 25.73 7.66
CA LEU A 6 15.51 24.83 7.63
C LEU A 6 16.76 25.56 8.16
N GLN A 7 16.93 26.83 7.82
CA GLN A 7 18.03 27.65 8.37
C GLN A 7 17.93 27.81 9.90
N GLN A 8 16.73 27.98 10.45
CA GLN A 8 16.52 28.03 11.90
C GLN A 8 16.83 26.70 12.57
N ILE A 9 16.40 25.58 11.96
CA ILE A 9 16.64 24.21 12.48
C ILE A 9 18.14 23.89 12.50
N THR A 10 18.89 24.28 11.47
CA THR A 10 20.31 23.90 11.31
C THR A 10 21.30 24.81 12.06
N ARG A 11 20.82 25.82 12.77
CA ARG A 11 21.67 26.66 13.64
C ARG A 11 22.25 25.83 14.78
N LYS A 12 23.47 26.18 15.21
CA LYS A 12 24.14 25.51 16.32
C LYS A 12 23.39 25.64 17.65
N ASP A 13 22.66 26.74 17.82
CA ASP A 13 21.84 27.07 19.00
C ASP A 13 20.35 26.89 18.75
N ALA A 14 20.00 26.02 17.78
CA ALA A 14 18.62 25.77 17.42
C ALA A 14 17.80 25.30 18.62
N LYS A 15 16.62 25.88 18.77
CA LYS A 15 15.68 25.54 19.84
C LYS A 15 14.25 25.54 19.34
N ALA A 16 13.44 24.67 19.91
CA ALA A 16 12.03 24.56 19.61
C ALA A 16 11.20 24.47 20.90
N PHE A 17 9.94 24.87 20.81
CA PHE A 17 9.02 24.89 21.93
C PHE A 17 7.67 24.32 21.53
N THR A 18 7.12 23.44 22.39
CA THR A 18 5.77 22.92 22.25
C THR A 18 5.06 22.87 23.60
N HIS A 19 3.79 22.47 23.62
CA HIS A 19 3.00 22.41 24.85
C HIS A 19 3.47 21.32 25.82
N SER A 20 3.20 21.51 27.11
CA SER A 20 3.42 20.51 28.16
C SER A 20 2.12 19.74 28.48
N GLY A 21 2.24 18.72 29.33
CA GLY A 21 1.11 17.88 29.75
C GLY A 21 0.92 16.68 28.84
N LYS A 22 -0.34 16.33 28.58
CA LYS A 22 -0.68 15.22 27.70
C LYS A 22 -0.23 15.55 26.27
N PHE A 23 0.47 14.62 25.65
CA PHE A 23 0.97 14.76 24.28
C PHE A 23 0.23 13.82 23.33
N HIS A 24 0.26 14.18 22.04
CA HIS A 24 -0.36 13.46 20.95
C HIS A 24 0.70 12.98 19.93
N ALA A 25 0.25 12.33 18.88
CA ALA A 25 1.19 11.92 17.82
C ALA A 25 1.75 13.14 17.06
N ASP A 26 0.98 14.19 16.97
CA ASP A 26 1.30 15.42 16.26
C ASP A 26 2.55 16.12 16.80
N ASP A 27 2.54 16.51 18.08
CA ASP A 27 3.70 17.17 18.72
C ASP A 27 4.91 16.23 18.85
N VAL A 28 4.67 14.92 19.00
CA VAL A 28 5.72 13.89 19.06
C VAL A 28 6.41 13.72 17.69
N PHE A 29 5.67 13.57 16.59
CA PHE A 29 6.26 13.47 15.26
C PHE A 29 6.87 14.78 14.77
N SER A 30 6.30 15.93 15.14
CA SER A 30 6.89 17.25 14.94
C SER A 30 8.28 17.33 15.57
N SER A 31 8.38 16.93 16.84
CA SER A 31 9.65 16.90 17.57
C SER A 31 10.66 15.94 16.93
N ALA A 32 10.20 14.76 16.55
CA ALA A 32 11.03 13.76 15.90
C ALA A 32 11.57 14.23 14.53
N LEU A 33 10.76 14.95 13.76
CA LEU A 33 11.17 15.54 12.47
C LEU A 33 12.25 16.62 12.67
N LEU A 34 12.10 17.48 13.66
CA LEU A 34 13.10 18.49 13.98
C LEU A 34 14.43 17.87 14.42
N LEU A 35 14.38 16.84 15.27
CA LEU A 35 15.57 16.08 15.71
C LEU A 35 16.22 15.28 14.58
N TYR A 36 15.45 14.77 13.62
CA TYR A 36 15.99 14.13 12.43
C TYR A 36 16.85 15.09 11.60
N LEU A 37 16.41 16.35 11.47
CA LEU A 37 17.13 17.39 10.71
C LEU A 37 18.31 17.99 11.50
N ASN A 38 18.18 18.09 12.83
CA ASN A 38 19.23 18.54 13.72
C ASN A 38 19.17 17.80 15.07
N PRO A 39 20.00 16.76 15.27
CA PRO A 39 20.04 16.02 16.54
C PRO A 39 20.43 16.85 17.77
N GLU A 40 21.01 18.04 17.57
CA GLU A 40 21.43 18.94 18.66
C GLU A 40 20.37 20.02 19.00
N ILE A 41 19.22 20.04 18.29
CA ILE A 41 18.15 21.00 18.58
C ILE A 41 17.59 20.77 19.99
N THR A 42 17.46 21.84 20.76
CA THR A 42 16.88 21.75 22.11
C THR A 42 15.37 21.94 22.03
N ILE A 43 14.61 20.91 22.38
CA ILE A 43 13.14 20.95 22.44
C ILE A 43 12.71 21.16 23.89
N THR A 44 11.93 22.20 24.14
CA THR A 44 11.38 22.55 25.46
C THR A 44 9.86 22.46 25.42
N ARG A 45 9.28 21.97 26.51
CA ARG A 45 7.83 21.88 26.68
C ARG A 45 7.36 22.83 27.78
N GLY A 46 6.20 23.46 27.60
CA GLY A 46 5.64 24.35 28.60
C GLY A 46 4.17 24.70 28.36
N SER A 47 3.51 25.27 29.36
CA SER A 47 2.10 25.67 29.28
C SER A 47 1.87 26.96 28.50
N LYS A 48 2.92 27.73 28.28
CA LYS A 48 2.88 29.04 27.60
C LYS A 48 4.23 29.32 26.96
N VAL A 49 4.22 29.83 25.74
CA VAL A 49 5.44 30.26 25.05
C VAL A 49 6.07 31.43 25.83
N PRO A 50 7.39 31.35 26.15
CA PRO A 50 8.08 32.48 26.83
C PRO A 50 8.04 33.74 26.00
N GLU A 51 7.93 34.89 26.66
CA GLU A 51 7.96 36.20 25.99
C GLU A 51 9.32 36.40 25.29
N GLY A 52 9.29 36.82 24.02
CA GLY A 52 10.51 37.02 23.23
C GLY A 52 11.22 35.71 22.86
N TYR A 53 10.55 34.58 22.87
CA TYR A 53 11.14 33.29 22.47
C TYR A 53 11.64 33.35 21.04
N ASP A 54 12.93 33.18 20.85
CA ASP A 54 13.61 33.15 19.55
C ASP A 54 13.94 31.67 19.16
N GLY A 55 12.94 30.96 18.65
CA GLY A 55 13.04 29.58 18.23
C GLY A 55 11.76 29.11 17.51
N ILE A 56 11.73 27.87 17.11
CA ILE A 56 10.59 27.27 16.41
C ILE A 56 9.51 26.98 17.46
N VAL A 57 8.31 27.51 17.26
CA VAL A 57 7.15 27.23 18.12
C VAL A 57 6.14 26.42 17.31
N PHE A 58 5.74 25.26 17.82
CA PHE A 58 4.79 24.39 17.16
C PHE A 58 3.78 23.81 18.14
N ASP A 59 2.57 23.52 17.66
CA ASP A 59 1.44 22.98 18.39
C ASP A 59 1.05 23.78 19.66
N ILE A 60 1.40 25.05 19.70
CA ILE A 60 1.06 26.01 20.75
C ILE A 60 1.35 27.44 20.26
N GLY A 61 0.67 28.41 20.86
CA GLY A 61 1.04 29.83 20.71
C GLY A 61 0.35 30.53 19.54
N ARG A 62 -0.46 29.83 18.76
CA ARG A 62 -1.23 30.34 17.62
C ARG A 62 -0.36 30.99 16.53
N GLY A 63 0.86 30.43 16.37
CA GLY A 63 1.80 30.83 15.33
C GLY A 63 1.65 30.03 14.05
N GLU A 64 2.70 30.06 13.21
CA GLU A 64 2.72 29.43 11.88
C GLU A 64 2.56 27.91 11.92
N TYR A 65 3.09 27.24 12.96
CA TYR A 65 3.06 25.78 13.12
C TYR A 65 2.09 25.34 14.24
N ASP A 66 1.02 26.11 14.46
CA ASP A 66 -0.06 25.79 15.38
C ASP A 66 -1.38 25.71 14.62
N HIS A 67 -2.25 24.79 14.98
CA HIS A 67 -3.54 24.55 14.31
C HIS A 67 -4.76 24.82 15.19
N HIS A 68 -4.56 25.31 16.43
CA HIS A 68 -5.64 25.55 17.42
C HIS A 68 -6.42 26.86 17.21
N GLN A 69 -6.12 27.64 16.16
CA GLN A 69 -6.84 28.84 15.82
C GLN A 69 -8.07 28.55 14.95
N LYS A 70 -9.03 29.51 14.93
CA LYS A 70 -10.29 29.37 14.17
C LYS A 70 -10.10 29.28 12.66
N ASP A 71 -9.03 29.86 12.16
CA ASP A 71 -8.63 29.92 10.76
C ASP A 71 -7.51 28.92 10.46
N SER A 72 -7.51 27.80 11.15
CA SER A 72 -6.57 26.69 10.90
C SER A 72 -6.62 26.24 9.44
N ARG A 73 -5.47 25.93 8.89
CA ARG A 73 -5.31 25.57 7.48
C ARG A 73 -5.91 24.20 7.19
N ILE A 74 -6.51 24.08 5.99
CA ILE A 74 -7.08 22.84 5.47
C ILE A 74 -6.47 22.59 4.09
N ARG A 75 -6.09 21.34 3.80
CA ARG A 75 -5.59 20.94 2.47
C ARG A 75 -6.73 20.98 1.44
N GLU A 76 -6.40 21.02 0.16
CA GLU A 76 -7.37 21.04 -0.94
C GLU A 76 -8.33 19.84 -0.92
N ASN A 77 -7.87 18.69 -0.44
CA ASN A 77 -8.67 17.48 -0.28
C ASN A 77 -9.55 17.47 1.00
N GLY A 78 -9.56 18.56 1.77
CA GLY A 78 -10.38 18.71 2.96
C GLY A 78 -9.75 18.19 4.26
N VAL A 79 -8.55 17.61 4.23
CA VAL A 79 -7.84 17.16 5.44
C VAL A 79 -7.22 18.36 6.16
N PRO A 80 -7.56 18.59 7.45
CA PRO A 80 -6.97 19.70 8.21
C PRO A 80 -5.48 19.46 8.48
N TYR A 81 -4.71 20.53 8.56
CA TYR A 81 -3.33 20.44 9.05
C TYR A 81 -3.31 20.37 10.57
N ALA A 82 -2.37 19.60 11.12
CA ALA A 82 -1.88 19.73 12.47
C ALA A 82 -0.42 20.23 12.42
N ALA A 83 0.26 20.39 13.56
CA ALA A 83 1.60 20.96 13.57
C ALA A 83 2.60 20.13 12.76
N PHE A 84 2.47 18.79 12.78
CA PHE A 84 3.33 17.91 11.99
C PHE A 84 3.17 18.15 10.48
N GLY A 85 1.93 18.30 10.00
CA GLY A 85 1.67 18.60 8.60
C GLY A 85 2.18 19.98 8.18
N LEU A 86 2.03 20.98 9.04
CA LEU A 86 2.54 22.35 8.79
C LEU A 86 4.07 22.38 8.67
N LEU A 87 4.77 21.63 9.51
CA LEU A 87 6.23 21.47 9.42
C LEU A 87 6.63 20.65 8.18
N TRP A 88 5.90 19.55 7.93
CA TRP A 88 6.17 18.68 6.79
C TRP A 88 6.06 19.40 5.45
N GLU A 89 5.05 20.24 5.27
CA GLU A 89 4.85 21.04 4.05
C GLU A 89 6.10 21.85 3.68
N GLN A 90 6.82 22.38 4.67
CA GLN A 90 8.03 23.17 4.42
C GLN A 90 9.32 22.34 4.34
N LEU A 91 9.36 21.18 4.97
CA LEU A 91 10.58 20.41 5.15
C LEU A 91 10.63 19.15 4.29
N GLY A 92 9.48 18.57 3.98
CA GLY A 92 9.37 17.27 3.34
C GLY A 92 10.07 17.16 2.00
N ALA A 93 9.92 18.18 1.14
CA ALA A 93 10.59 18.22 -0.17
C ALA A 93 12.12 18.25 -0.06
N GLY A 94 12.66 18.84 1.00
CA GLY A 94 14.10 18.85 1.28
C GLY A 94 14.63 17.48 1.74
N ILE A 95 13.77 16.60 2.24
CA ILE A 95 14.12 15.26 2.75
C ILE A 95 13.94 14.20 1.66
N LEU A 96 12.81 14.21 0.98
CA LEU A 96 12.41 13.13 0.06
C LEU A 96 12.33 13.57 -1.42
N GLY A 97 12.46 14.87 -1.73
CA GLY A 97 12.06 15.42 -3.02
C GLY A 97 10.55 15.68 -3.08
N GLU A 98 10.09 16.48 -4.04
CA GLU A 98 8.71 16.98 -4.09
C GLU A 98 7.67 15.86 -4.22
N GLU A 99 7.86 14.92 -5.16
CA GLU A 99 6.90 13.84 -5.46
C GLU A 99 6.76 12.84 -4.29
N LEU A 100 7.90 12.39 -3.74
CA LEU A 100 7.86 11.46 -2.61
C LEU A 100 7.39 12.13 -1.32
N ALA A 101 7.67 13.43 -1.14
CA ALA A 101 7.16 14.19 0.01
C ALA A 101 5.64 14.31 -0.02
N GLN A 102 5.04 14.53 -1.19
CA GLN A 102 3.59 14.52 -1.36
C GLN A 102 3.01 13.13 -1.08
N THR A 103 3.60 12.08 -1.65
CA THR A 103 3.16 10.70 -1.40
C THR A 103 3.24 10.34 0.08
N PHE A 104 4.28 10.80 0.78
CA PHE A 104 4.44 10.59 2.22
C PHE A 104 3.43 11.42 3.03
N ASP A 105 3.13 12.65 2.62
CA ASP A 105 2.09 13.47 3.23
C ASP A 105 0.74 12.74 3.21
N GLU A 106 0.31 12.30 2.04
CA GLU A 106 -0.97 11.60 1.85
C GLU A 106 -1.06 10.29 2.62
N ALA A 107 0.01 9.50 2.62
CA ALA A 107 0.00 8.15 3.19
C ALA A 107 0.31 8.10 4.69
N PHE A 108 0.97 9.13 5.25
CA PHE A 108 1.46 9.09 6.62
C PHE A 108 1.11 10.32 7.44
N VAL A 109 1.36 11.53 6.92
CA VAL A 109 1.17 12.78 7.67
C VAL A 109 -0.32 13.11 7.82
N GLN A 110 -1.06 13.12 6.71
CA GLN A 110 -2.50 13.43 6.72
C GLN A 110 -3.33 12.56 7.65
N PRO A 111 -3.13 11.23 7.72
CA PRO A 111 -3.84 10.39 8.69
C PRO A 111 -3.56 10.76 10.16
N LEU A 112 -2.36 11.26 10.48
CA LEU A 112 -2.01 11.74 11.82
C LEU A 112 -2.64 13.11 12.11
N ASP A 113 -2.51 14.05 11.18
CA ASP A 113 -3.14 15.36 11.26
C ASP A 113 -4.66 15.26 11.42
N ASN A 114 -5.28 14.37 10.65
CA ASN A 114 -6.73 14.14 10.71
C ASN A 114 -7.15 13.52 12.05
N ASN A 115 -6.37 12.58 12.58
CA ASN A 115 -6.61 12.02 13.92
C ASN A 115 -6.58 13.12 14.99
N ASP A 116 -5.59 14.00 14.94
CA ASP A 116 -5.42 15.05 15.94
C ASP A 116 -6.58 16.06 15.92
N ASN A 117 -6.98 16.50 14.73
CA ASN A 117 -8.06 17.48 14.55
C ASN A 117 -9.47 16.93 14.77
N THR A 118 -9.73 15.66 14.43
CA THR A 118 -11.10 15.10 14.37
C THR A 118 -11.36 13.98 15.36
N GLY A 119 -10.32 13.40 15.95
CA GLY A 119 -10.40 12.19 16.75
C GLY A 119 -10.64 10.91 15.93
N GLU A 120 -10.54 10.95 14.59
CA GLU A 120 -10.63 9.77 13.76
C GLU A 120 -9.57 8.73 14.18
N LYS A 121 -9.98 7.48 14.27
CA LYS A 121 -9.11 6.42 14.80
C LYS A 121 -7.88 6.19 13.95
N ASN A 122 -6.70 6.40 14.52
CA ASN A 122 -5.41 6.06 13.97
C ASN A 122 -4.63 5.17 14.95
N GLU A 123 -4.21 3.97 14.49
CA GLU A 123 -3.54 3.00 15.37
C GLU A 123 -2.16 3.48 15.83
N LEU A 124 -1.42 4.17 14.97
CA LEU A 124 -0.11 4.71 15.31
C LEU A 124 -0.25 5.86 16.33
N ALA A 125 -1.19 6.77 16.12
CA ALA A 125 -1.49 7.83 17.09
C ALA A 125 -1.90 7.25 18.44
N THR A 126 -2.69 6.18 18.45
CA THR A 126 -3.05 5.47 19.68
C THR A 126 -1.83 4.86 20.37
N LEU A 127 -0.91 4.25 19.63
CA LEU A 127 0.32 3.67 20.18
C LEU A 127 1.22 4.76 20.79
N ILE A 128 1.40 5.87 20.11
CA ILE A 128 2.16 7.04 20.63
C ILE A 128 1.46 7.58 21.88
N GLY A 129 0.15 7.76 21.84
CA GLY A 129 -0.64 8.23 22.99
C GLY A 129 -0.51 7.35 24.23
N ASN A 130 -0.27 6.06 24.08
CA ASN A 130 -0.06 5.12 25.19
C ASN A 130 1.26 5.34 25.97
N PHE A 131 2.18 6.15 25.45
CA PHE A 131 3.35 6.60 26.19
C PHE A 131 3.02 7.63 27.27
N ASN A 132 1.87 8.34 27.19
CA ASN A 132 1.46 9.25 28.25
C ASN A 132 1.38 8.49 29.60
N PRO A 133 1.84 9.12 30.71
CA PRO A 133 1.67 8.53 32.02
C PRO A 133 0.21 8.27 32.33
N THR A 134 -0.07 7.20 33.07
CA THR A 134 -1.40 6.96 33.62
C THR A 134 -1.75 8.04 34.67
N TRP A 135 -3.02 8.27 34.89
CA TRP A 135 -3.50 9.32 35.80
C TRP A 135 -2.94 9.23 37.24
N ASP A 136 -2.51 8.07 37.66
CA ASP A 136 -1.97 7.73 38.97
C ASP A 136 -0.43 7.57 38.99
N ALA A 137 0.23 7.80 37.85
CA ALA A 137 1.68 7.65 37.76
C ALA A 137 2.42 8.87 38.36
N ALA A 138 3.47 8.60 39.12
CA ALA A 138 4.36 9.63 39.70
C ALA A 138 5.45 10.12 38.73
N GLY A 139 5.40 9.78 37.46
CA GLY A 139 6.45 10.11 36.47
C GLY A 139 6.30 11.47 35.81
N SER A 140 7.40 11.98 35.25
CA SER A 140 7.40 13.19 34.44
C SER A 140 6.75 12.91 33.06
N SER A 141 5.82 13.77 32.65
CA SER A 141 5.27 13.72 31.30
C SER A 141 6.31 14.01 30.23
N ASP A 142 7.37 14.75 30.56
CA ASP A 142 8.44 15.10 29.62
C ASP A 142 9.34 13.90 29.35
N ASP A 143 9.68 13.10 30.37
CA ASP A 143 10.44 11.84 30.14
C ASP A 143 9.67 10.85 29.27
N ALA A 144 8.34 10.78 29.47
CA ALA A 144 7.46 9.96 28.65
C ALA A 144 7.37 10.48 27.20
N PHE A 145 7.27 11.78 27.04
CA PHE A 145 7.28 12.46 25.75
C PHE A 145 8.56 12.15 24.95
N PHE A 146 9.73 12.36 25.54
CA PHE A 146 10.99 12.13 24.83
C PHE A 146 11.23 10.64 24.51
N ARG A 147 10.68 9.72 25.29
CA ARG A 147 10.65 8.30 24.89
C ARG A 147 9.78 8.07 23.66
N ALA A 148 8.60 8.69 23.59
CA ALA A 148 7.73 8.64 22.43
C ALA A 148 8.39 9.27 21.20
N VAL A 149 9.06 10.42 21.35
CA VAL A 149 9.84 11.09 20.30
C VAL A 149 10.94 10.18 19.75
N GLY A 150 11.65 9.46 20.62
CA GLY A 150 12.67 8.50 20.19
C GLY A 150 12.07 7.37 19.32
N VAL A 151 10.89 6.86 19.67
CA VAL A 151 10.18 5.86 18.85
C VAL A 151 9.72 6.45 17.52
N ALA A 152 9.16 7.66 17.53
CA ALA A 152 8.74 8.36 16.32
C ALA A 152 9.92 8.65 15.38
N GLY A 153 11.09 9.01 15.93
CA GLY A 153 12.34 9.20 15.17
C GLY A 153 12.73 7.93 14.42
N MET A 154 12.78 6.80 15.10
CA MET A 154 13.07 5.51 14.45
C MET A 154 12.06 5.17 13.35
N ILE A 155 10.78 5.49 13.54
CA ILE A 155 9.74 5.28 12.51
C ILE A 155 10.01 6.16 11.30
N LEU A 156 10.29 7.46 11.49
CA LEU A 156 10.57 8.40 10.39
C LEU A 156 11.81 7.99 9.61
N GLU A 157 12.93 7.73 10.28
CA GLU A 157 14.18 7.29 9.64
C GLU A 157 13.97 6.07 8.75
N ASN A 158 13.33 5.02 9.27
CA ASN A 158 13.07 3.80 8.51
C ASN A 158 12.10 4.03 7.35
N LYS A 159 11.11 4.90 7.52
CA LYS A 159 10.18 5.26 6.43
C LYS A 159 10.90 6.04 5.33
N PHE A 160 11.68 7.06 5.70
CA PHE A 160 12.43 7.86 4.72
C PHE A 160 13.41 7.00 3.93
N GLU A 161 14.21 6.16 4.62
CA GLU A 161 15.12 5.24 3.95
C GLU A 161 14.39 4.28 3.01
N ARG A 162 13.20 3.81 3.39
CA ARG A 162 12.38 2.94 2.53
C ARG A 162 11.88 3.65 1.28
N TYR A 163 11.42 4.91 1.40
CA TYR A 163 10.99 5.71 0.24
C TYR A 163 12.14 5.97 -0.72
N LEU A 164 13.27 6.45 -0.20
CA LEU A 164 14.48 6.69 -0.98
C LEU A 164 15.07 5.39 -1.58
N GLY A 165 15.00 4.30 -0.82
CA GLY A 165 15.43 2.98 -1.29
C GLY A 165 14.58 2.46 -2.44
N ASN A 166 13.28 2.67 -2.40
CA ASN A 166 12.38 2.31 -3.50
C ASN A 166 12.67 3.17 -4.74
N GLU A 167 12.88 4.47 -4.60
CA GLU A 167 13.25 5.35 -5.72
C GLU A 167 14.57 4.90 -6.38
N ARG A 168 15.58 4.55 -5.57
CA ARG A 168 16.84 3.99 -6.10
C ARG A 168 16.60 2.67 -6.84
N ALA A 169 15.70 1.83 -6.30
CA ALA A 169 15.33 0.56 -6.95
C ALA A 169 14.62 0.79 -8.29
N ASP A 170 13.68 1.71 -8.35
CA ASP A 170 12.94 2.05 -9.57
C ASP A 170 13.88 2.54 -10.66
N LYS A 171 14.82 3.46 -10.35
CA LYS A 171 15.85 3.92 -11.29
C LYS A 171 16.73 2.77 -11.80
N ARG A 172 17.13 1.86 -10.88
CA ARG A 172 17.95 0.72 -11.26
C ARG A 172 17.21 -0.27 -12.17
N ILE A 173 15.92 -0.47 -11.92
CA ILE A 173 15.06 -1.32 -12.78
C ILE A 173 14.92 -0.68 -14.17
N GLU A 174 14.73 0.62 -14.27
CA GLU A 174 14.70 1.32 -15.58
C GLU A 174 15.97 1.10 -16.39
N GLU A 175 17.14 1.27 -15.78
CA GLU A 175 18.44 0.99 -16.44
C GLU A 175 18.52 -0.44 -17.00
N VAL A 176 18.05 -1.43 -16.22
CA VAL A 176 18.06 -2.84 -16.65
C VAL A 176 17.04 -3.11 -17.75
N LEU A 177 15.85 -2.49 -17.70
CA LEU A 177 14.85 -2.58 -18.76
C LEU A 177 15.36 -1.97 -20.09
N GLU A 178 15.97 -0.79 -20.02
CA GLU A 178 16.57 -0.17 -21.20
C GLU A 178 17.72 -1.02 -21.80
N ALA A 179 18.56 -1.59 -20.94
CA ALA A 179 19.63 -2.49 -21.39
C ALA A 179 19.06 -3.75 -22.06
N GLN A 180 18.01 -4.33 -21.49
CA GLN A 180 17.32 -5.47 -22.09
C GLN A 180 16.71 -5.12 -23.44
N GLN A 181 16.05 -3.97 -23.55
CA GLN A 181 15.44 -3.53 -24.80
C GLN A 181 16.49 -3.37 -25.90
N LYS A 182 17.61 -2.73 -25.59
CA LYS A 182 18.74 -2.57 -26.53
C LYS A 182 19.31 -3.92 -26.97
N ALA A 183 19.46 -4.89 -26.05
CA ALA A 183 19.95 -6.22 -26.36
C ALA A 183 18.98 -7.01 -27.26
N LEU A 184 17.67 -6.86 -27.07
CA LEU A 184 16.64 -7.45 -27.95
C LEU A 184 16.69 -6.84 -29.35
N GLU A 185 16.77 -5.52 -29.47
CA GLU A 185 16.84 -4.80 -30.74
C GLU A 185 18.15 -5.12 -31.51
N ALA A 186 19.25 -5.34 -30.81
CA ALA A 186 20.51 -5.76 -31.38
C ALA A 186 20.57 -7.27 -31.75
N GLY A 187 19.57 -8.05 -31.38
CA GLY A 187 19.58 -9.50 -31.55
C GLY A 187 20.56 -10.26 -30.64
N GLU A 188 21.09 -9.60 -29.61
CA GLU A 188 21.99 -10.19 -28.62
C GLU A 188 21.21 -11.01 -27.56
N LYS A 189 19.92 -10.73 -27.37
CA LYS A 189 19.00 -11.47 -26.52
C LYS A 189 17.91 -12.14 -27.36
N PRO A 190 17.60 -13.43 -27.16
CA PRO A 190 16.52 -14.11 -27.85
C PRO A 190 15.14 -13.48 -27.59
N GLU A 191 14.29 -13.40 -28.62
CA GLU A 191 12.95 -12.81 -28.52
C GLU A 191 12.04 -13.57 -27.53
N ASP A 192 12.20 -14.89 -27.39
CA ASP A 192 11.47 -15.70 -26.41
C ASP A 192 11.87 -15.42 -24.94
N GLU A 193 12.89 -14.59 -24.71
CA GLU A 193 13.30 -14.06 -23.42
C GLU A 193 12.82 -12.62 -23.14
N ALA A 194 12.09 -12.01 -24.07
CA ALA A 194 11.62 -10.63 -23.91
C ALA A 194 10.80 -10.39 -22.64
N LYS A 195 10.07 -11.41 -22.17
CA LYS A 195 9.26 -11.37 -20.95
C LYS A 195 9.99 -11.85 -19.69
N ILE A 196 11.31 -12.06 -19.77
CA ILE A 196 12.16 -12.55 -18.68
C ILE A 196 13.22 -11.48 -18.40
N LEU A 197 13.20 -10.91 -17.17
CA LEU A 197 14.19 -9.93 -16.74
C LEU A 197 15.19 -10.59 -15.79
N VAL A 198 16.48 -10.51 -16.13
CA VAL A 198 17.56 -10.99 -15.24
C VAL A 198 18.18 -9.80 -14.55
N LEU A 199 18.15 -9.82 -13.21
CA LEU A 199 18.72 -8.79 -12.36
C LEU A 199 20.08 -9.25 -11.82
N PRO A 200 21.05 -8.32 -11.65
CA PRO A 200 22.36 -8.65 -11.09
C PRO A 200 22.29 -9.00 -9.58
N GLU A 201 21.26 -8.55 -8.91
CA GLU A 201 20.98 -8.74 -7.48
C GLU A 201 19.48 -8.64 -7.22
N PHE A 202 19.02 -8.94 -6.02
CA PHE A 202 17.63 -8.68 -5.64
C PHE A 202 17.37 -7.17 -5.57
N ILE A 203 16.47 -6.69 -6.43
CA ILE A 203 15.98 -5.32 -6.46
C ILE A 203 14.45 -5.36 -6.33
N PRO A 204 13.82 -4.63 -5.38
CA PRO A 204 12.37 -4.51 -5.33
C PRO A 204 11.84 -3.91 -6.64
N CYS A 205 11.03 -4.66 -7.37
CA CYS A 205 10.64 -4.28 -8.73
C CYS A 205 9.15 -4.45 -9.04
N GLN A 206 8.38 -5.03 -8.12
CA GLN A 206 7.00 -5.45 -8.37
C GLN A 206 6.10 -4.30 -8.86
N LYS A 207 6.18 -3.12 -8.23
CA LYS A 207 5.38 -1.95 -8.61
C LYS A 207 5.74 -1.49 -10.02
N ARG A 208 7.03 -1.29 -10.29
CA ARG A 208 7.52 -0.81 -11.59
C ARG A 208 7.25 -1.78 -12.72
N LEU A 209 7.41 -3.08 -12.47
CA LEU A 209 7.20 -4.12 -13.49
C LEU A 209 5.72 -4.47 -13.71
N SER A 210 4.80 -4.08 -12.83
CA SER A 210 3.37 -4.35 -13.02
C SER A 210 2.83 -3.74 -14.32
N GLU A 211 3.36 -2.60 -14.73
CA GLU A 211 2.99 -1.83 -15.93
C GLU A 211 3.72 -2.28 -17.20
N THR A 212 4.61 -3.28 -17.13
CA THR A 212 5.40 -3.80 -18.25
C THR A 212 4.93 -5.19 -18.67
N ASP A 213 5.45 -5.72 -19.80
CA ASP A 213 5.19 -7.10 -20.24
C ASP A 213 6.09 -8.15 -19.56
N ILE A 214 7.00 -7.74 -18.67
CA ILE A 214 7.86 -8.67 -17.94
C ILE A 214 7.00 -9.60 -17.08
N ALA A 215 7.10 -10.90 -17.36
CA ALA A 215 6.35 -11.94 -16.64
C ALA A 215 7.16 -12.59 -15.51
N PHE A 216 8.47 -12.67 -15.67
CA PHE A 216 9.38 -13.26 -14.69
C PHE A 216 10.59 -12.39 -14.42
N VAL A 217 11.04 -12.39 -13.17
CA VAL A 217 12.32 -11.82 -12.75
C VAL A 217 13.19 -12.92 -12.18
N ILE A 218 14.45 -12.93 -12.61
CA ILE A 218 15.48 -13.85 -12.11
C ILE A 218 16.57 -13.03 -11.44
N PHE A 219 17.01 -13.44 -10.25
CA PHE A 219 18.12 -12.80 -9.53
C PHE A 219 18.90 -13.81 -8.71
N PRO A 220 20.19 -13.56 -8.42
CA PRO A 220 21.02 -14.42 -7.57
C PRO A 220 20.43 -14.61 -6.17
N SER A 221 20.42 -15.83 -5.68
CA SER A 221 19.97 -16.16 -4.33
C SER A 221 21.10 -16.06 -3.32
N ASN A 222 20.84 -15.51 -2.14
CA ASN A 222 21.78 -15.49 -1.02
C ASN A 222 22.18 -16.90 -0.52
N ARG A 223 21.46 -17.95 -0.96
CA ARG A 223 21.69 -19.34 -0.63
C ARG A 223 22.41 -20.11 -1.74
N GLY A 224 22.87 -19.41 -2.76
CA GLY A 224 23.41 -19.96 -4.00
C GLY A 224 22.35 -20.21 -5.08
N GLY A 225 22.77 -20.22 -6.33
CA GLY A 225 21.88 -20.31 -7.49
C GLY A 225 21.03 -19.05 -7.69
N TYR A 226 19.85 -19.23 -8.26
CA TYR A 226 18.97 -18.17 -8.69
C TYR A 226 17.55 -18.33 -8.13
N CYS A 227 16.92 -17.22 -7.81
CA CYS A 227 15.50 -17.10 -7.53
C CYS A 227 14.76 -16.65 -8.79
N ILE A 228 13.57 -17.21 -9.00
CA ILE A 228 12.67 -16.90 -10.10
C ILE A 228 11.35 -16.43 -9.49
N GLN A 229 10.93 -15.21 -9.78
CA GLN A 229 9.69 -14.63 -9.27
C GLN A 229 8.76 -14.24 -10.41
N PRO A 230 7.56 -14.83 -10.51
CA PRO A 230 6.53 -14.36 -11.42
C PRO A 230 6.03 -12.97 -11.01
N GLN A 231 5.80 -12.11 -11.99
CA GLN A 231 5.32 -10.75 -11.78
C GLN A 231 3.80 -10.70 -11.82
N LYS A 232 3.22 -9.91 -10.93
CA LYS A 232 1.78 -9.70 -10.89
C LYS A 232 1.34 -8.72 -11.96
N ARG A 233 0.09 -8.84 -12.38
CA ARG A 233 -0.58 -7.82 -13.19
C ARG A 233 -0.84 -6.59 -12.34
N GLU A 234 -0.95 -5.47 -13.00
CA GLU A 234 -1.34 -4.23 -12.36
C GLU A 234 -2.73 -4.37 -11.73
N TYR A 235 -2.86 -3.90 -10.50
CA TYR A 235 -4.11 -3.98 -9.70
C TYR A 235 -4.76 -5.37 -9.59
N SER A 236 -3.99 -6.44 -9.76
CA SER A 236 -4.47 -7.81 -9.68
C SER A 236 -3.66 -8.63 -8.66
N MET A 237 -4.28 -9.66 -8.10
CA MET A 237 -3.57 -10.67 -7.31
C MET A 237 -2.95 -11.78 -8.18
N ASN A 238 -3.31 -11.82 -9.46
CA ASN A 238 -2.84 -12.82 -10.39
C ASN A 238 -1.49 -12.45 -11.00
N TYR A 239 -0.73 -13.48 -11.37
CA TYR A 239 0.52 -13.31 -12.09
C TYR A 239 0.27 -13.15 -13.59
N LYS A 240 1.15 -12.42 -14.29
CA LYS A 240 1.18 -12.34 -15.77
C LYS A 240 1.41 -13.70 -16.40
N CYS A 241 2.21 -14.52 -15.72
CA CYS A 241 2.41 -15.92 -16.02
C CYS A 241 2.67 -16.68 -14.72
N SER A 242 2.08 -17.87 -14.57
CA SER A 242 2.27 -18.73 -13.40
C SER A 242 3.16 -19.92 -13.75
N PHE A 243 3.85 -20.47 -12.76
CA PHE A 243 4.50 -21.77 -12.93
C PHE A 243 3.44 -22.86 -13.21
N PRO A 244 3.79 -23.90 -14.00
CA PRO A 244 2.91 -25.05 -14.21
C PRO A 244 2.45 -25.66 -12.88
N GLY A 245 1.15 -25.93 -12.76
CA GLY A 245 0.55 -26.43 -11.51
C GLY A 245 1.21 -27.69 -10.96
N LYS A 246 1.73 -28.55 -11.84
CA LYS A 246 2.44 -29.79 -11.49
C LYS A 246 3.81 -29.56 -10.81
N TRP A 247 4.35 -28.32 -10.81
CA TRP A 247 5.61 -27.98 -10.15
C TRP A 247 5.39 -27.46 -8.73
N LEU A 248 4.18 -26.98 -8.43
CA LEU A 248 3.88 -26.30 -7.18
C LEU A 248 4.02 -27.21 -5.96
N GLY A 249 4.84 -26.82 -5.01
CA GLY A 249 5.10 -27.56 -3.78
C GLY A 249 6.16 -28.65 -3.90
N LEU A 250 6.75 -28.84 -5.09
CA LEU A 250 7.83 -29.80 -5.31
C LEU A 250 9.21 -29.20 -4.98
N GLU A 251 10.13 -30.07 -4.65
CA GLU A 251 11.52 -29.71 -4.37
C GLU A 251 12.49 -30.82 -4.82
N ASN A 252 13.75 -30.43 -5.02
CA ASN A 252 14.86 -31.34 -5.32
C ASN A 252 14.53 -32.32 -6.47
N GLU A 253 14.74 -33.62 -6.25
CA GLU A 253 14.59 -34.68 -7.28
C GLU A 253 13.19 -34.72 -7.89
N GLU A 254 12.14 -34.48 -7.09
CA GLU A 254 10.77 -34.47 -7.59
C GLU A 254 10.55 -33.30 -8.56
N LEU A 255 11.11 -32.13 -8.25
CA LEU A 255 11.02 -30.97 -9.12
C LEU A 255 11.85 -31.15 -10.39
N VAL A 256 13.05 -31.74 -10.28
CA VAL A 256 13.90 -32.09 -11.44
C VAL A 256 13.15 -33.03 -12.37
N GLN A 257 12.49 -34.07 -11.86
CA GLN A 257 11.69 -34.98 -12.65
C GLN A 257 10.50 -34.31 -13.33
N ALA A 258 9.82 -33.39 -12.60
CA ALA A 258 8.64 -32.69 -13.12
C ALA A 258 8.97 -31.65 -14.18
N THR A 259 10.14 -31.00 -14.05
CA THR A 259 10.59 -29.92 -14.94
C THR A 259 11.48 -30.35 -16.07
N GLY A 260 12.28 -31.41 -15.86
CA GLY A 260 13.39 -31.80 -16.73
C GLY A 260 14.63 -30.92 -16.60
N LEU A 261 14.70 -30.04 -15.58
CA LEU A 261 15.80 -29.10 -15.34
C LEU A 261 16.67 -29.62 -14.20
N PHE A 262 17.96 -29.88 -14.48
CA PHE A 262 18.86 -30.60 -13.57
C PHE A 262 19.14 -29.87 -12.27
N SER A 263 19.10 -28.53 -12.27
CA SER A 263 19.38 -27.72 -11.10
C SER A 263 18.13 -27.13 -10.44
N ALA A 264 16.93 -27.58 -10.82
CA ALA A 264 15.67 -27.12 -10.21
C ALA A 264 15.65 -27.53 -8.73
N GLY A 265 15.58 -26.53 -7.83
CA GLY A 265 15.72 -26.78 -6.40
C GLY A 265 14.41 -26.81 -5.64
N PHE A 266 13.57 -25.79 -5.81
CA PHE A 266 12.33 -25.61 -5.05
C PHE A 266 11.31 -24.81 -5.85
N CYS A 267 10.04 -25.17 -5.76
CA CYS A 267 8.92 -24.39 -6.27
C CYS A 267 7.86 -24.24 -5.18
N HIS A 268 7.66 -23.01 -4.71
CA HIS A 268 6.72 -22.76 -3.63
C HIS A 268 5.29 -23.14 -4.03
N LYS A 269 4.54 -23.77 -3.12
CA LYS A 269 3.14 -24.21 -3.35
C LYS A 269 2.18 -23.08 -3.78
N GLY A 270 2.48 -21.85 -3.39
CA GLY A 270 1.73 -20.65 -3.81
C GLY A 270 2.20 -20.05 -5.13
N GLY A 271 3.22 -20.63 -5.78
CA GLY A 271 3.70 -20.22 -7.11
C GLY A 271 4.39 -18.86 -7.17
N PHE A 272 4.78 -18.26 -6.03
CA PHE A 272 5.41 -16.93 -6.02
C PHE A 272 6.93 -16.95 -6.10
N LEU A 273 7.54 -18.13 -5.99
CA LEU A 273 8.98 -18.30 -6.00
C LEU A 273 9.34 -19.71 -6.50
N MET A 274 10.33 -19.78 -7.38
CA MET A 274 11.05 -20.99 -7.71
C MET A 274 12.56 -20.73 -7.61
N THR A 275 13.36 -21.78 -7.39
CA THR A 275 14.83 -21.69 -7.38
C THR A 275 15.44 -22.67 -8.35
N ALA A 276 16.58 -22.27 -8.95
CA ALA A 276 17.42 -23.12 -9.79
C ALA A 276 18.90 -22.87 -9.46
N GLY A 277 19.74 -23.87 -9.64
CA GLY A 277 21.17 -23.78 -9.36
C GLY A 277 21.94 -22.98 -10.41
N THR A 278 21.44 -22.95 -11.66
CA THR A 278 22.09 -22.23 -12.77
C THR A 278 21.13 -21.21 -13.39
N LEU A 279 21.70 -20.19 -14.06
CA LEU A 279 20.91 -19.19 -14.78
C LEU A 279 20.20 -19.80 -15.97
N GLU A 280 20.84 -20.73 -16.65
CA GLU A 280 20.31 -21.43 -17.83
C GLU A 280 19.02 -22.18 -17.45
N ASP A 281 19.02 -22.95 -16.38
CA ASP A 281 17.84 -23.66 -15.89
C ASP A 281 16.76 -22.67 -15.38
N ALA A 282 17.15 -21.55 -14.77
CA ALA A 282 16.21 -20.53 -14.35
C ALA A 282 15.49 -19.88 -15.54
N VAL A 283 16.21 -19.55 -16.62
CA VAL A 283 15.63 -19.04 -17.87
C VAL A 283 14.76 -20.10 -18.54
N ALA A 284 15.24 -21.36 -18.59
CA ALA A 284 14.47 -22.48 -19.17
C ALA A 284 13.14 -22.70 -18.43
N ALA A 285 13.14 -22.61 -17.07
CA ALA A 285 11.91 -22.70 -16.29
C ALA A 285 10.89 -21.60 -16.66
N CYS A 286 11.37 -20.37 -16.88
CA CYS A 286 10.51 -19.28 -17.33
C CYS A 286 9.93 -19.55 -18.74
N LYS A 287 10.76 -19.97 -19.69
CA LYS A 287 10.34 -20.30 -21.06
C LYS A 287 9.30 -21.43 -21.08
N ILE A 288 9.51 -22.51 -20.32
CA ILE A 288 8.54 -23.59 -20.19
C ILE A 288 7.23 -23.05 -19.61
N SER A 289 7.32 -22.22 -18.56
CA SER A 289 6.13 -21.64 -17.95
C SER A 289 5.36 -20.77 -18.93
N LEU A 290 6.03 -19.90 -19.69
CA LEU A 290 5.42 -19.05 -20.72
C LEU A 290 4.76 -19.87 -21.84
N SER A 291 5.39 -20.97 -22.26
CA SER A 291 4.85 -21.84 -23.33
C SER A 291 3.61 -22.65 -22.89
N CYS A 292 3.52 -22.96 -21.62
CA CYS A 292 2.40 -23.75 -21.05
C CYS A 292 1.26 -22.88 -20.52
N PHE A 293 1.51 -21.58 -20.31
CA PHE A 293 0.55 -20.67 -19.69
C PHE A 293 -0.58 -20.34 -20.67
N LYS A 294 -1.79 -20.69 -20.27
CA LYS A 294 -3.00 -20.22 -20.95
C LYS A 294 -3.63 -19.15 -20.09
N GLU A 295 -3.76 -17.99 -20.65
CA GLU A 295 -4.45 -16.88 -20.00
C GLU A 295 -5.96 -17.12 -20.09
N GLU A 296 -6.58 -17.38 -18.93
CA GLU A 296 -8.03 -17.40 -18.78
C GLU A 296 -8.37 -16.43 -17.63
N PRO A 297 -8.49 -15.11 -17.92
CA PRO A 297 -8.92 -14.18 -16.90
C PRO A 297 -10.31 -14.56 -16.39
N VAL A 298 -10.53 -14.40 -15.09
CA VAL A 298 -11.81 -14.73 -14.47
C VAL A 298 -12.44 -13.45 -13.95
N ILE A 299 -13.69 -13.19 -14.35
CA ILE A 299 -14.52 -12.18 -13.73
C ILE A 299 -15.56 -12.91 -12.88
N VAL A 300 -15.63 -12.58 -11.60
CA VAL A 300 -16.73 -13.08 -10.77
C VAL A 300 -17.90 -12.12 -10.88
N ASN A 301 -19.01 -12.61 -11.39
CA ASN A 301 -20.28 -11.92 -11.41
C ASN A 301 -21.02 -12.20 -10.09
N PHE A 302 -21.05 -11.21 -9.20
CA PHE A 302 -21.68 -11.25 -7.89
C PHE A 302 -23.02 -10.54 -7.92
N GLY A 303 -24.09 -11.27 -8.15
CA GLY A 303 -25.46 -10.82 -8.13
C GLY A 303 -26.02 -10.31 -9.46
N GLY A 304 -25.21 -10.14 -10.52
CA GLY A 304 -25.67 -9.73 -11.84
C GLY A 304 -26.28 -10.87 -12.67
N GLY A 305 -27.22 -10.52 -13.55
CA GLY A 305 -27.86 -11.45 -14.49
C GLY A 305 -27.10 -11.61 -15.80
N LYS A 306 -27.72 -12.28 -16.78
CA LYS A 306 -27.16 -12.51 -18.11
C LYS A 306 -26.78 -11.26 -18.88
N GLU A 307 -27.55 -10.18 -18.73
CA GLU A 307 -27.24 -8.89 -19.33
C GLU A 307 -25.92 -8.32 -18.86
N ALA A 308 -25.59 -8.52 -17.58
CA ALA A 308 -24.29 -8.14 -17.04
C ALA A 308 -23.16 -8.97 -17.65
N ASP A 309 -23.35 -10.28 -17.88
CA ASP A 309 -22.35 -11.13 -18.53
C ASP A 309 -22.01 -10.66 -19.94
N GLU A 310 -23.03 -10.27 -20.71
CA GLU A 310 -22.86 -9.75 -22.07
C GLU A 310 -22.06 -8.45 -22.10
N LEU A 311 -22.25 -7.57 -21.12
CA LEU A 311 -21.48 -6.35 -20.96
C LEU A 311 -20.04 -6.63 -20.50
N LEU A 312 -19.85 -7.58 -19.57
CA LEU A 312 -18.54 -7.95 -19.05
C LEU A 312 -17.64 -8.56 -20.13
N GLN A 313 -18.19 -9.33 -21.07
CA GLN A 313 -17.46 -9.89 -22.21
C GLN A 313 -17.00 -8.82 -23.22
N GLN A 314 -17.54 -7.61 -23.18
CA GLN A 314 -17.16 -6.50 -24.04
C GLN A 314 -16.05 -5.63 -23.42
N LEU A 315 -15.59 -5.92 -22.20
CA LEU A 315 -14.54 -5.15 -21.56
C LEU A 315 -13.20 -5.35 -22.29
N PRO A 316 -12.47 -4.24 -22.59
CA PRO A 316 -11.18 -4.32 -23.25
C PRO A 316 -10.20 -5.21 -22.48
N GLY A 317 -9.58 -6.18 -23.18
CA GLY A 317 -8.66 -7.15 -22.60
C GLY A 317 -9.31 -8.28 -21.79
N MET A 318 -10.65 -8.34 -21.76
CA MET A 318 -11.42 -9.35 -21.03
C MET A 318 -12.35 -10.17 -21.95
N GLU A 319 -12.21 -10.04 -23.26
CA GLU A 319 -13.08 -10.65 -24.27
C GLU A 319 -13.15 -12.19 -24.17
N HIS A 320 -12.11 -12.80 -23.59
CA HIS A 320 -12.01 -14.23 -23.36
C HIS A 320 -12.10 -14.61 -21.86
N ALA A 321 -12.54 -13.66 -21.02
CA ALA A 321 -12.66 -13.93 -19.60
C ALA A 321 -13.74 -14.98 -19.32
N ARG A 322 -13.41 -15.94 -18.46
CA ARG A 322 -14.40 -16.85 -17.88
C ARG A 322 -15.22 -16.08 -16.84
N ILE A 323 -16.54 -16.03 -17.03
CA ILE A 323 -17.44 -15.46 -16.04
C ILE A 323 -17.84 -16.54 -15.05
N SER A 324 -17.53 -16.35 -13.78
CA SER A 324 -17.91 -17.23 -12.69
C SER A 324 -18.99 -16.54 -11.85
N HIS A 325 -20.10 -17.22 -11.63
CA HIS A 325 -21.20 -16.67 -10.88
C HIS A 325 -21.08 -16.93 -9.39
N CYS A 326 -21.32 -15.90 -8.59
CA CYS A 326 -21.45 -15.99 -7.15
C CYS A 326 -22.76 -15.31 -6.75
N ALA A 327 -23.70 -16.08 -6.23
CA ALA A 327 -25.01 -15.56 -5.83
C ALA A 327 -24.87 -14.62 -4.64
N LEU A 328 -25.74 -13.59 -4.59
CA LEU A 328 -25.93 -12.80 -3.39
C LEU A 328 -26.41 -13.70 -2.24
N PRO A 329 -26.02 -13.42 -1.01
CA PRO A 329 -26.59 -14.10 0.16
C PRO A 329 -28.08 -13.77 0.28
N ASP A 330 -28.87 -14.70 0.84
CA ASP A 330 -30.26 -14.43 1.17
C ASP A 330 -30.38 -13.21 2.09
N VAL A 331 -31.39 -12.41 1.88
CA VAL A 331 -31.71 -11.28 2.77
C VAL A 331 -31.94 -11.82 4.17
N PRO A 332 -31.30 -11.26 5.20
CA PRO A 332 -31.57 -11.64 6.57
C PRO A 332 -33.03 -11.37 6.94
N GLU A 333 -33.52 -12.10 7.93
CA GLU A 333 -34.85 -11.84 8.50
C GLU A 333 -34.93 -10.41 9.05
N LEU A 334 -36.02 -9.71 8.73
CA LEU A 334 -36.24 -8.32 9.12
C LEU A 334 -37.42 -8.24 10.07
N GLU A 335 -37.27 -7.51 11.17
CA GLU A 335 -38.39 -7.02 11.95
C GLU A 335 -38.82 -5.68 11.38
N VAL A 336 -40.05 -5.61 10.86
CA VAL A 336 -40.56 -4.46 10.13
C VAL A 336 -41.63 -3.73 10.90
N GLN A 337 -41.47 -2.42 11.11
CA GLN A 337 -42.46 -1.52 11.70
C GLN A 337 -42.72 -0.37 10.72
N GLY A 338 -43.82 -0.45 9.98
CA GLY A 338 -44.15 0.52 8.94
C GLY A 338 -43.12 0.50 7.80
N ILE A 339 -42.42 1.62 7.57
CA ILE A 339 -41.36 1.75 6.57
C ILE A 339 -39.96 1.47 7.12
N TYR A 340 -39.86 1.22 8.43
CA TYR A 340 -38.58 0.90 9.11
C TYR A 340 -38.45 -0.61 9.28
N GLY A 341 -37.27 -1.13 8.94
CA GLY A 341 -36.93 -2.54 9.17
C GLY A 341 -35.58 -2.68 9.88
N GLU A 342 -35.51 -3.56 10.85
CA GLU A 342 -34.28 -3.92 11.56
C GLU A 342 -33.90 -5.36 11.27
N VAL A 343 -32.62 -5.60 11.03
CA VAL A 343 -32.08 -6.93 10.72
C VAL A 343 -31.99 -7.77 12.01
N ILE A 344 -32.70 -8.90 12.02
CA ILE A 344 -32.62 -9.87 13.12
C ILE A 344 -31.43 -10.80 12.88
N MET A 345 -30.23 -10.29 13.14
CA MET A 345 -29.00 -11.11 13.05
C MET A 345 -27.93 -10.55 13.98
N GLU A 346 -27.26 -11.44 14.71
CA GLU A 346 -26.12 -11.05 15.54
C GLU A 346 -24.97 -10.52 14.67
N LYS A 347 -24.30 -9.43 15.13
CA LYS A 347 -23.18 -8.78 14.44
C LYS A 347 -22.06 -9.76 14.05
N GLN A 348 -21.80 -10.78 14.88
CA GLN A 348 -20.77 -11.79 14.60
C GLN A 348 -21.19 -12.73 13.46
N GLN A 349 -22.45 -13.14 13.41
CA GLN A 349 -23.01 -13.98 12.34
C GLN A 349 -22.96 -13.23 11.00
N TRP A 350 -23.33 -11.94 10.99
CA TRP A 350 -23.22 -11.09 9.80
C TRP A 350 -21.78 -10.98 9.31
N LYS A 351 -20.82 -10.70 10.20
CA LYS A 351 -19.39 -10.63 9.85
C LYS A 351 -18.87 -11.96 9.28
N SER A 352 -19.25 -13.09 9.86
CA SER A 352 -18.86 -14.41 9.36
C SER A 352 -19.39 -14.65 7.95
N ARG A 353 -20.66 -14.35 7.72
CA ARG A 353 -21.32 -14.49 6.41
C ARG A 353 -20.62 -13.68 5.31
N ILE A 354 -20.30 -12.43 5.58
CA ILE A 354 -19.55 -11.58 4.63
C ILE A 354 -18.15 -12.17 4.38
N LYS A 355 -17.46 -12.63 5.40
CA LYS A 355 -16.14 -13.26 5.28
C LYS A 355 -16.18 -14.52 4.41
N ASP A 356 -17.17 -15.36 4.58
CA ASP A 356 -17.34 -16.60 3.81
C ASP A 356 -17.65 -16.29 2.35
N GLN A 357 -18.48 -15.27 2.09
CA GLN A 357 -18.78 -14.78 0.74
C GLN A 357 -17.52 -14.28 0.03
N VAL A 358 -16.76 -13.42 0.67
CA VAL A 358 -15.47 -12.92 0.13
C VAL A 358 -14.50 -14.08 -0.10
N LYS A 359 -14.43 -15.06 0.81
CA LYS A 359 -13.58 -16.24 0.64
C LYS A 359 -14.00 -17.08 -0.56
N GLN A 360 -15.29 -17.22 -0.82
CA GLN A 360 -15.83 -17.92 -1.99
C GLN A 360 -15.44 -17.22 -3.28
N ILE A 361 -15.64 -15.89 -3.35
CA ILE A 361 -15.22 -15.07 -4.50
C ILE A 361 -13.72 -15.22 -4.76
N LEU A 362 -12.88 -15.12 -3.75
CA LEU A 362 -11.43 -15.17 -3.87
C LEU A 362 -10.88 -16.56 -4.26
N LYS A 363 -11.65 -17.65 -4.08
CA LYS A 363 -11.25 -18.99 -4.57
C LYS A 363 -11.15 -19.05 -6.10
N GLU A 364 -11.95 -18.25 -6.78
CA GLU A 364 -11.93 -18.14 -8.24
C GLU A 364 -10.71 -17.38 -8.77
N LYS A 365 -9.93 -16.74 -7.90
CA LYS A 365 -8.80 -15.85 -8.25
C LYS A 365 -9.18 -14.80 -9.31
N PRO A 366 -10.21 -14.00 -9.07
CA PRO A 366 -10.74 -13.10 -10.08
C PRO A 366 -9.77 -11.98 -10.44
N GLU A 367 -9.74 -11.60 -11.72
CA GLU A 367 -9.13 -10.35 -12.20
C GLU A 367 -9.98 -9.15 -11.78
N ALA A 368 -11.30 -9.32 -11.78
CA ALA A 368 -12.26 -8.33 -11.31
C ALA A 368 -13.50 -9.01 -10.74
N VAL A 369 -14.21 -8.29 -9.89
CA VAL A 369 -15.52 -8.73 -9.36
C VAL A 369 -16.55 -7.71 -9.78
N TYR A 370 -17.52 -8.13 -10.61
CA TYR A 370 -18.70 -7.34 -10.90
C TYR A 370 -19.72 -7.51 -9.78
N VAL A 371 -20.28 -6.40 -9.33
CA VAL A 371 -21.21 -6.39 -8.20
C VAL A 371 -22.51 -5.66 -8.62
N GLU A 372 -23.63 -6.36 -8.48
CA GLU A 372 -24.97 -5.83 -8.69
C GLU A 372 -25.91 -6.35 -7.61
N GLY A 373 -26.87 -5.53 -7.16
CA GLY A 373 -27.88 -5.91 -6.18
C GLY A 373 -28.03 -4.90 -5.05
N ASP A 374 -28.73 -5.32 -4.00
CA ASP A 374 -29.03 -4.46 -2.86
C ASP A 374 -27.75 -3.99 -2.15
N VAL A 375 -27.68 -2.67 -1.91
CA VAL A 375 -26.50 -2.03 -1.26
C VAL A 375 -26.22 -2.63 0.11
N PHE A 376 -27.24 -3.01 0.86
CA PHE A 376 -27.07 -3.62 2.18
C PHE A 376 -26.29 -4.95 2.11
N LEU A 377 -26.51 -5.74 1.05
CA LEU A 377 -25.83 -7.02 0.82
C LEU A 377 -24.46 -6.85 0.16
N THR A 378 -24.34 -5.90 -0.77
CA THR A 378 -23.16 -5.75 -1.63
C THR A 378 -22.07 -4.89 -1.01
N TYR A 379 -22.42 -3.78 -0.34
CA TYR A 379 -21.46 -2.84 0.21
C TYR A 379 -20.41 -3.48 1.15
N PRO A 380 -20.78 -4.35 2.11
CA PRO A 380 -19.79 -4.98 2.99
C PRO A 380 -18.79 -5.87 2.24
N VAL A 381 -19.25 -6.53 1.16
CA VAL A 381 -18.39 -7.37 0.30
C VAL A 381 -17.45 -6.49 -0.51
N VAL A 382 -17.97 -5.44 -1.14
CA VAL A 382 -17.19 -4.44 -1.90
C VAL A 382 -16.08 -3.85 -1.01
N HIS A 383 -16.43 -3.45 0.22
CA HIS A 383 -15.48 -2.90 1.16
C HIS A 383 -14.32 -3.88 1.49
N GLN A 384 -14.62 -5.17 1.66
CA GLN A 384 -13.59 -6.19 1.91
C GLN A 384 -12.75 -6.51 0.68
N LEU A 385 -13.33 -6.53 -0.51
CA LEU A 385 -12.61 -6.74 -1.77
C LEU A 385 -11.65 -5.58 -2.06
N ARG A 386 -12.10 -4.33 -1.86
CA ARG A 386 -11.25 -3.13 -2.03
C ARG A 386 -10.05 -3.13 -1.08
N LYS A 387 -10.23 -3.51 0.19
CA LYS A 387 -9.11 -3.70 1.15
C LYS A 387 -8.08 -4.73 0.70
N LYS A 388 -8.47 -5.62 -0.20
CA LYS A 388 -7.59 -6.66 -0.78
C LYS A 388 -7.08 -6.28 -2.16
N HIS A 389 -7.31 -5.03 -2.58
CA HIS A 389 -6.94 -4.51 -3.90
C HIS A 389 -7.52 -5.29 -5.09
N ILE A 390 -8.68 -5.92 -4.89
CA ILE A 390 -9.42 -6.57 -5.98
C ILE A 390 -10.22 -5.50 -6.72
N PRO A 391 -10.08 -5.38 -8.05
CA PRO A 391 -10.90 -4.49 -8.85
C PRO A 391 -12.37 -4.83 -8.72
N VAL A 392 -13.20 -3.86 -8.37
CA VAL A 392 -14.65 -4.02 -8.28
C VAL A 392 -15.31 -3.20 -9.39
N LEU A 393 -16.17 -3.86 -10.13
CA LEU A 393 -16.94 -3.31 -11.24
C LEU A 393 -18.41 -3.22 -10.84
N THR A 394 -19.11 -2.24 -11.36
CA THR A 394 -20.58 -2.12 -11.23
C THR A 394 -21.16 -1.51 -12.48
N ARG A 395 -22.48 -1.63 -12.65
CA ARG A 395 -23.21 -1.01 -13.75
C ARG A 395 -23.71 0.37 -13.35
N VAL A 396 -23.60 1.31 -14.28
CA VAL A 396 -24.15 2.66 -14.17
C VAL A 396 -24.94 2.95 -15.43
N GLU A 397 -26.13 3.51 -15.29
CA GLU A 397 -26.94 4.02 -16.39
C GLU A 397 -26.65 5.51 -16.58
N ARG A 398 -26.38 5.90 -17.82
CA ARG A 398 -26.23 7.30 -18.22
C ARG A 398 -26.81 7.50 -19.61
N ASP A 399 -27.70 8.48 -19.76
CA ASP A 399 -28.35 8.83 -21.03
C ASP A 399 -29.10 7.66 -21.69
N GLY A 400 -29.64 6.73 -20.87
CA GLY A 400 -30.37 5.55 -21.33
C GLY A 400 -29.47 4.38 -21.77
N GLU A 401 -28.14 4.51 -21.62
CA GLU A 401 -27.21 3.46 -21.91
C GLU A 401 -26.54 2.92 -20.61
N HIS A 402 -26.13 1.66 -20.63
CA HIS A 402 -25.48 1.00 -19.51
C HIS A 402 -23.97 0.94 -19.72
N TYR A 403 -23.23 1.32 -18.70
CA TYR A 403 -21.77 1.30 -18.67
C TYR A 403 -21.28 0.46 -17.50
N ILE A 404 -20.25 -0.35 -17.75
CA ILE A 404 -19.50 -0.96 -16.67
C ILE A 404 -18.43 0.02 -16.20
N VAL A 405 -18.47 0.36 -14.93
CA VAL A 405 -17.52 1.28 -14.31
C VAL A 405 -16.75 0.58 -13.22
N ARG A 406 -15.48 0.93 -13.10
CA ARG A 406 -14.65 0.47 -12.00
C ARG A 406 -14.87 1.38 -10.79
N ILE A 407 -15.17 0.78 -9.64
CA ILE A 407 -15.21 1.49 -8.36
C ILE A 407 -13.77 1.84 -7.97
N PRO A 408 -13.42 3.12 -7.77
CA PRO A 408 -12.07 3.51 -7.40
C PRO A 408 -11.58 2.75 -6.16
N SER A 409 -10.32 2.30 -6.18
CA SER A 409 -9.67 1.77 -4.97
C SER A 409 -9.66 2.89 -3.94
N GLY A 410 -10.12 2.63 -2.73
CA GLY A 410 -9.99 3.59 -1.64
C GLY A 410 -8.51 3.79 -1.32
N SER A 411 -8.16 5.03 -1.11
CA SER A 411 -6.89 5.44 -0.50
C SER A 411 -6.74 4.83 0.88
#